data_7ffd129be7bb72bdf123c6f6c432a636
#
_entry.id   7ffd129be7bb72bdf123c6f6c432a636
#
_cell.length_a   1.000
_cell.length_b   1.000
_cell.length_c   1.000
_cell.angle_alpha   90.00
_cell.angle_beta   90.00
_cell.angle_gamma   90.00
#
_symmetry.space_group_name_H-M   'P 1'
#
loop_
_entity.id
_entity.type
_entity.pdbx_description
1 polymer ?
#
loop_
_entity_poly.entity_id
_entity_poly.type
_entity_poly.pdbx_seq_one_letter_code
_entity_poly.pdbx_strand_id
1 'polypeptide(L)'
;MNYTRKRALLACDFCRHRKRRCDGKKPCSTCRDSNADCVYKELPFDRVEDASPTAVIDRLARIESLLEHQSQQINQLSTRSSPISYPTSQADYFSPFQQQSEFLPSTSAGIDPHLDSPQFLIPKNHATLSSTLLSLPMVRDLLGEYPRDYFFGIEEKLPLPGLLGKLYDSPLVWPSIDINTLDALFENYFQNVHPHHPLFTPNMFKSWQAQLIQEKDMEEIGTAICFCVYALGTVCSDNGGDYESDEALGLQFFQPALRIMLHKLVWEFRPSISLCQALLLAASYFAHLGRPLHSWKMAQFASRIFLGLLESRNPSLSSAEFEEVELRTFWQCFTVECDRIAELDIPRSGIEPLGDRMRLPHSTDPADNENTIYFIAEHAIRRLLNRIHNSLYGPEVVQTSPNPVLSTGPNQAWQSLGLQKLLALSAELNRQLEEWYFSIPDYLRPVKGTLPLPNDRARVLRLRYYAARHIIHRPFLLQMVSRQLEGQSPSSSSVLSPDPYSESPVVLEKCETCIDSCVTYLYNAVDMIDKRSPYLWTFSQSCMACLIMLWMADNTPALHHCVPHMQSIQSIVLARLGKWAIKDSTFAAEVHIIEQLTFSDSMEA
;
A
#
# COMPACT_ATOMS: atom_id res chain seq x y z
N MET A 1 -53.60 -4.24 -13.16
CA MET A 1 -52.70 -3.34 -12.39
C MET A 1 -52.11 -4.13 -11.22
N ASN A 2 -50.93 -4.69 -11.39
CA ASN A 2 -50.26 -5.46 -10.32
C ASN A 2 -49.47 -4.50 -9.42
N TYR A 3 -50.00 -4.22 -8.24
CA TYR A 3 -49.30 -3.51 -7.19
C TYR A 3 -48.32 -4.45 -6.48
N THR A 4 -47.04 -4.32 -6.77
CA THR A 4 -45.96 -4.94 -5.97
C THR A 4 -45.85 -4.22 -4.63
N ARG A 5 -46.36 -4.84 -3.56
CA ARG A 5 -46.31 -4.33 -2.18
C ARG A 5 -44.87 -4.44 -1.64
N LYS A 6 -44.18 -3.30 -1.48
CA LYS A 6 -42.89 -3.21 -0.78
C LYS A 6 -43.09 -3.51 0.71
N ARG A 7 -42.30 -4.44 1.28
CA ARG A 7 -42.21 -4.67 2.72
C ARG A 7 -41.36 -3.57 3.37
N ALA A 8 -41.78 -3.05 4.52
CA ALA A 8 -40.94 -2.12 5.29
C ALA A 8 -39.71 -2.83 5.85
N LEU A 9 -38.56 -2.20 5.72
CA LEU A 9 -37.25 -2.73 6.16
C LEU A 9 -37.15 -2.83 7.69
N LEU A 10 -37.90 -2.00 8.44
CA LEU A 10 -37.93 -1.99 9.91
C LEU A 10 -39.38 -1.89 10.41
N ALA A 11 -39.74 -2.66 11.43
CA ALA A 11 -41.02 -2.57 12.09
C ALA A 11 -40.88 -1.83 13.42
N CYS A 12 -41.85 -0.95 13.78
CA CYS A 12 -41.91 -0.28 15.09
C CYS A 12 -42.03 -1.30 16.23
N ASP A 13 -41.66 -0.91 17.44
CA ASP A 13 -41.63 -1.79 18.62
C ASP A 13 -42.97 -2.42 18.92
N PHE A 14 -44.05 -1.67 18.82
CA PHE A 14 -45.40 -2.21 19.01
C PHE A 14 -45.74 -3.30 18.00
N CYS A 15 -45.52 -3.07 16.71
CA CYS A 15 -45.79 -4.05 15.67
C CYS A 15 -44.86 -5.27 15.77
N ARG A 16 -43.60 -5.09 16.16
CA ARG A 16 -42.63 -6.14 16.38
C ARG A 16 -43.04 -7.04 17.56
N HIS A 17 -43.40 -6.43 18.68
CA HIS A 17 -43.79 -7.19 19.88
C HIS A 17 -45.10 -7.99 19.67
N ARG A 18 -46.05 -7.42 18.93
CA ARG A 18 -47.31 -8.08 18.62
C ARG A 18 -47.30 -8.92 17.34
N LYS A 19 -46.13 -9.08 16.69
CA LYS A 19 -45.96 -9.83 15.44
C LYS A 19 -46.95 -9.42 14.33
N ARG A 20 -47.32 -8.12 14.28
CA ARG A 20 -48.22 -7.55 13.27
C ARG A 20 -47.44 -6.87 12.13
N ARG A 21 -48.09 -6.72 10.98
CA ARG A 21 -47.51 -6.01 9.84
C ARG A 21 -47.35 -4.53 10.15
N CYS A 22 -46.15 -3.97 9.83
CA CYS A 22 -45.85 -2.55 9.92
C CYS A 22 -45.59 -1.98 8.53
N ASP A 23 -46.14 -0.80 8.22
CA ASP A 23 -45.93 -0.12 6.94
C ASP A 23 -44.75 0.87 6.94
N GLY A 24 -44.06 0.98 8.07
CA GLY A 24 -42.86 1.83 8.19
C GLY A 24 -43.11 3.33 8.32
N LYS A 25 -44.36 3.78 8.35
CA LYS A 25 -44.73 5.20 8.55
C LYS A 25 -44.65 5.59 10.02
N LYS A 26 -44.48 6.87 10.33
CA LYS A 26 -44.50 7.42 11.70
C LYS A 26 -45.72 8.36 11.88
N PRO A 27 -46.80 7.93 12.61
CA PRO A 27 -47.09 6.59 13.09
C PRO A 27 -47.53 5.62 11.98
N CYS A 28 -47.21 4.33 12.13
CA CYS A 28 -47.66 3.31 11.17
C CYS A 28 -49.17 3.10 11.23
N SER A 29 -49.77 2.60 10.15
CA SER A 29 -51.21 2.38 10.08
C SER A 29 -51.72 1.51 11.24
N THR A 30 -51.04 0.43 11.57
CA THR A 30 -51.42 -0.49 12.66
C THR A 30 -51.38 0.17 14.02
N CYS A 31 -50.41 1.06 14.31
CA CYS A 31 -50.37 1.80 15.58
C CYS A 31 -51.43 2.88 15.63
N ARG A 32 -51.72 3.56 14.53
CA ARG A 32 -52.76 4.56 14.40
C ARG A 32 -54.15 3.95 14.68
N ASP A 33 -54.45 2.81 14.05
CA ASP A 33 -55.73 2.10 14.21
C ASP A 33 -55.88 1.50 15.61
N SER A 34 -54.79 1.23 16.31
CA SER A 34 -54.76 0.66 17.66
C SER A 34 -54.56 1.71 18.76
N ASN A 35 -54.49 3.00 18.42
CA ASN A 35 -54.17 4.13 19.30
C ASN A 35 -52.95 3.85 20.22
N ALA A 36 -51.91 3.25 19.65
CA ALA A 36 -50.72 2.81 20.36
C ALA A 36 -49.50 3.65 19.96
N ASP A 37 -48.55 3.82 20.89
CA ASP A 37 -47.32 4.53 20.65
C ASP A 37 -46.50 3.83 19.58
N CYS A 38 -46.15 4.57 18.51
CA CYS A 38 -45.40 4.06 17.37
C CYS A 38 -43.95 4.49 17.46
N VAL A 39 -43.18 3.75 18.26
CA VAL A 39 -41.75 4.00 18.47
C VAL A 39 -40.94 3.02 17.64
N TYR A 40 -39.96 3.54 16.90
CA TYR A 40 -38.94 2.76 16.21
C TYR A 40 -37.69 2.83 17.08
N LYS A 41 -37.09 1.68 17.45
CA LYS A 41 -35.78 1.67 18.06
C LYS A 41 -34.80 2.26 17.07
N GLU A 42 -34.24 3.39 17.42
CA GLU A 42 -33.06 3.91 16.76
C GLU A 42 -31.92 2.90 17.03
N LEU A 43 -31.58 2.12 16.03
CA LEU A 43 -30.27 1.47 16.02
C LEU A 43 -29.24 2.60 16.05
N PRO A 44 -28.11 2.48 16.77
CA PRO A 44 -27.13 3.55 16.88
C PRO A 44 -26.46 3.95 15.55
N PHE A 45 -27.01 3.57 14.42
CA PHE A 45 -26.49 3.74 13.07
C PHE A 45 -27.48 4.32 12.03
N ASP A 46 -28.58 4.97 12.42
CA ASP A 46 -29.46 5.61 11.44
C ASP A 46 -29.35 7.15 11.48
N ARG A 47 -28.28 7.68 10.93
CA ARG A 47 -28.25 8.91 10.14
C ARG A 47 -27.18 8.78 9.07
N VAL A 48 -27.51 8.13 7.98
CA VAL A 48 -26.87 8.40 6.71
C VAL A 48 -27.54 9.66 6.15
N GLU A 49 -27.12 10.81 6.61
CA GLU A 49 -27.14 12.03 5.81
C GLU A 49 -26.09 11.79 4.71
N ASP A 50 -26.42 12.14 3.49
CA ASP A 50 -25.52 12.08 2.34
C ASP A 50 -24.11 12.43 2.79
N ALA A 51 -23.18 11.46 2.72
CA ALA A 51 -21.81 11.65 3.16
C ALA A 51 -21.17 12.64 2.19
N SER A 52 -21.27 13.93 2.52
CA SER A 52 -20.52 14.95 1.79
C SER A 52 -19.03 14.61 1.93
N PRO A 53 -18.18 14.94 0.95
CA PRO A 53 -16.74 14.77 1.07
C PRO A 53 -16.17 15.32 2.37
N THR A 54 -16.73 16.42 2.87
CA THR A 54 -16.40 17.02 4.17
C THR A 54 -16.67 16.09 5.35
N ALA A 55 -17.76 15.32 5.35
CA ALA A 55 -18.06 14.39 6.45
C ALA A 55 -17.09 13.18 6.46
N VAL A 56 -16.61 12.74 5.30
CA VAL A 56 -15.58 11.69 5.19
C VAL A 56 -14.23 12.24 5.62
N ILE A 57 -13.88 13.46 5.21
CA ILE A 57 -12.67 14.17 5.63
C ILE A 57 -12.68 14.39 7.14
N ASP A 58 -13.78 14.82 7.73
CA ASP A 58 -13.92 15.01 9.18
C ASP A 58 -13.79 13.68 9.94
N ARG A 59 -14.31 12.57 9.38
CA ARG A 59 -14.14 11.24 9.98
C ARG A 59 -12.69 10.75 9.87
N LEU A 60 -12.04 10.97 8.75
CA LEU A 60 -10.62 10.63 8.56
C LEU A 60 -9.72 11.49 9.44
N ALA A 61 -9.97 12.79 9.54
CA ALA A 61 -9.26 13.69 10.47
C ALA A 61 -9.50 13.30 11.95
N ARG A 62 -10.68 12.79 12.27
CA ARG A 62 -10.97 12.26 13.61
C ARG A 62 -10.24 10.95 13.88
N ILE A 63 -10.09 10.07 12.88
CA ILE A 63 -9.26 8.86 12.97
C ILE A 63 -7.80 9.26 13.14
N GLU A 64 -7.32 10.25 12.41
CA GLU A 64 -5.96 10.78 12.56
C GLU A 64 -5.72 11.30 13.96
N SER A 65 -6.59 12.14 14.51
CA SER A 65 -6.43 12.66 15.88
C SER A 65 -6.52 11.56 16.96
N LEU A 66 -7.32 10.51 16.74
CA LEU A 66 -7.35 9.34 17.63
C LEU A 66 -6.05 8.52 17.52
N LEU A 67 -5.52 8.39 16.32
CA LEU A 67 -4.24 7.75 16.05
C LEU A 67 -3.07 8.49 16.75
N GLU A 68 -3.07 9.81 16.70
CA GLU A 68 -2.09 10.67 17.38
C GLU A 68 -2.21 10.57 18.90
N HIS A 69 -3.41 10.68 19.46
CA HIS A 69 -3.64 10.60 20.90
C HIS A 69 -3.21 9.24 21.49
N GLN A 70 -3.47 8.15 20.80
CA GLN A 70 -3.09 6.81 21.26
C GLN A 70 -1.61 6.52 21.05
N SER A 71 -0.99 7.11 20.05
CA SER A 71 0.45 7.15 19.87
C SER A 71 1.15 7.74 21.09
N GLN A 72 0.61 8.84 21.63
CA GLN A 72 1.09 9.46 22.86
C GLN A 72 0.91 8.55 24.09
N GLN A 73 -0.20 7.81 24.16
CA GLN A 73 -0.42 6.83 25.24
C GLN A 73 0.55 5.64 25.18
N ILE A 74 0.85 5.12 24.00
CA ILE A 74 1.83 4.05 23.81
C ILE A 74 3.24 4.53 24.22
N ASN A 75 3.63 5.75 23.85
CA ASN A 75 4.90 6.34 24.25
C ASN A 75 4.99 6.58 25.77
N GLN A 76 3.89 7.00 26.41
CA GLN A 76 3.85 7.16 27.88
C GLN A 76 3.97 5.83 28.61
N LEU A 77 3.49 4.72 28.04
CA LEU A 77 3.68 3.38 28.57
C LEU A 77 5.12 2.88 28.37
N SER A 78 5.78 3.30 27.30
CA SER A 78 7.19 2.96 27.04
C SER A 78 8.18 3.76 27.92
N THR A 79 7.84 4.97 28.33
CA THR A 79 8.72 5.85 29.13
C THR A 79 8.60 5.64 30.64
N ARG A 80 7.64 4.84 31.13
CA ARG A 80 7.47 4.55 32.57
C ARG A 80 8.41 3.48 33.13
N SER A 81 9.32 2.92 32.34
CA SER A 81 10.42 2.09 32.83
C SER A 81 11.71 2.92 32.90
N SER A 82 11.94 3.55 34.04
CA SER A 82 13.14 4.35 34.31
C SER A 82 14.40 3.48 34.40
N PRO A 83 15.52 3.89 33.82
CA PRO A 83 16.80 3.20 34.01
C PRO A 83 17.50 3.69 35.29
N ILE A 84 18.00 2.73 36.06
CA ILE A 84 18.93 2.94 37.15
C ILE A 84 20.31 3.27 36.56
N SER A 85 20.84 4.44 36.91
CA SER A 85 22.15 4.92 36.48
C SER A 85 23.27 4.31 37.31
N TYR A 86 24.32 3.82 36.63
CA TYR A 86 25.67 3.61 37.21
C TYR A 86 26.74 4.31 36.35
N PRO A 87 27.86 4.78 36.96
CA PRO A 87 28.74 5.77 36.38
C PRO A 87 29.84 5.18 35.49
N THR A 88 30.19 5.98 34.51
CA THR A 88 31.18 5.75 33.46
C THR A 88 32.61 5.89 33.92
N SER A 89 33.53 5.08 33.40
CA SER A 89 34.95 5.40 33.32
C SER A 89 35.44 5.28 31.88
N GLN A 90 36.24 6.25 31.49
CA GLN A 90 36.80 6.50 30.16
C GLN A 90 37.81 5.44 29.71
N ALA A 91 37.87 5.20 28.42
CA ALA A 91 39.14 4.96 27.70
C ALA A 91 38.97 5.15 26.18
N ASP A 92 39.77 6.04 25.64
CA ASP A 92 39.95 6.36 24.23
C ASP A 92 40.42 5.22 23.37
N TYR A 93 39.91 5.09 22.13
CA TYR A 93 40.70 4.66 20.98
C TYR A 93 40.18 5.25 19.67
N PHE A 94 41.06 5.95 18.98
CA PHE A 94 40.92 6.57 17.66
C PHE A 94 40.64 5.55 16.54
N SER A 95 39.78 5.89 15.61
CA SER A 95 39.86 5.44 14.23
C SER A 95 39.32 6.51 13.25
N PRO A 96 40.06 6.83 12.19
CA PRO A 96 39.82 7.98 11.35
C PRO A 96 39.11 7.57 10.06
N PHE A 97 37.80 7.82 9.97
CA PHE A 97 37.06 7.97 8.72
C PHE A 97 35.60 8.41 8.99
N GLN A 98 35.48 9.65 9.48
CA GLN A 98 34.20 10.36 9.51
C GLN A 98 34.47 11.85 9.35
N GLN A 99 34.58 12.28 8.11
CA GLN A 99 34.46 13.70 7.76
C GLN A 99 33.84 13.75 6.37
N GLN A 100 32.59 14.18 6.34
CA GLN A 100 31.97 15.10 5.39
C GLN A 100 30.46 14.93 5.35
N SER A 101 29.78 15.58 6.30
CA SER A 101 28.40 16.06 6.11
C SER A 101 28.07 17.13 7.15
N GLU A 102 28.89 18.17 7.22
CA GLU A 102 28.53 19.43 7.87
C GLU A 102 28.48 20.51 6.80
N PHE A 103 27.26 20.82 6.34
CA PHE A 103 26.89 22.14 5.80
C PHE A 103 25.36 22.19 5.65
N LEU A 104 24.68 22.48 6.76
CA LEU A 104 23.37 23.14 6.75
C LEU A 104 23.32 24.06 7.97
N PRO A 105 23.05 25.36 7.79
CA PRO A 105 22.97 26.29 8.92
C PRO A 105 21.72 26.04 9.76
N SER A 106 21.93 25.84 11.03
CA SER A 106 20.90 25.78 12.07
C SER A 106 20.25 27.16 12.22
N THR A 107 19.09 27.37 11.63
CA THR A 107 18.18 28.43 12.04
C THR A 107 17.22 27.87 13.08
N SER A 108 17.58 28.08 14.34
CA SER A 108 16.71 27.83 15.49
C SER A 108 15.58 28.85 15.53
N ALA A 109 14.42 28.53 14.97
CA ALA A 109 13.15 29.13 15.36
C ALA A 109 12.40 28.02 16.10
N GLY A 110 12.02 28.25 17.36
CA GLY A 110 11.54 27.31 18.33
C GLY A 110 10.43 26.38 17.79
N ILE A 111 10.83 25.18 17.49
CA ILE A 111 9.95 24.06 17.21
C ILE A 111 9.96 23.20 18.47
N ASP A 112 8.78 22.95 19.01
CA ASP A 112 8.55 22.15 20.21
C ASP A 112 9.12 20.73 19.96
N PRO A 113 10.11 20.24 20.74
CA PRO A 113 10.76 18.96 20.48
C PRO A 113 9.86 17.73 20.68
N HIS A 114 8.62 17.91 21.10
CA HIS A 114 7.67 16.82 21.33
C HIS A 114 6.75 16.49 20.15
N LEU A 115 6.87 17.19 19.01
CA LEU A 115 6.00 16.95 17.84
C LEU A 115 6.63 16.07 16.75
N ASP A 116 7.91 15.74 16.83
CA ASP A 116 8.60 14.90 15.84
C ASP A 116 8.62 13.42 16.27
N SER A 117 7.44 12.82 16.38
CA SER A 117 7.34 11.37 16.53
C SER A 117 7.42 10.71 15.14
N PRO A 118 8.44 9.89 14.84
CA PRO A 118 8.61 9.24 13.52
C PRO A 118 7.63 8.09 13.26
N GLN A 119 6.44 8.14 13.83
CA GLN A 119 5.51 7.01 13.94
C GLN A 119 4.88 6.56 12.61
N PHE A 120 4.87 7.41 11.59
CA PHE A 120 4.30 7.12 10.28
C PHE A 120 5.35 6.89 9.19
N LEU A 121 6.63 6.84 9.58
CA LEU A 121 7.72 6.56 8.66
C LEU A 121 7.98 5.05 8.60
N ILE A 122 8.14 4.51 7.42
CA ILE A 122 8.61 3.14 7.25
C ILE A 122 10.06 3.09 7.75
N PRO A 123 10.43 2.22 8.70
CA PRO A 123 11.80 2.16 9.19
C PRO A 123 12.77 1.66 8.11
N LYS A 124 14.01 2.13 8.14
CA LYS A 124 15.07 1.52 7.32
C LYS A 124 15.31 0.09 7.81
N ASN A 125 15.63 -0.79 6.88
CA ASN A 125 15.91 -2.20 7.20
C ASN A 125 14.75 -2.93 7.90
N HIS A 126 13.50 -2.57 7.62
CA HIS A 126 12.34 -3.25 8.19
C HIS A 126 12.24 -4.71 7.72
N ALA A 127 11.60 -5.55 8.54
CA ALA A 127 11.56 -6.99 8.30
C ALA A 127 10.32 -7.47 7.51
N THR A 128 9.59 -6.57 6.84
CA THR A 128 8.41 -6.92 6.04
C THR A 128 8.73 -7.26 4.60
N LEU A 129 9.94 -6.95 4.12
CA LEU A 129 10.39 -7.26 2.76
C LEU A 129 10.20 -8.74 2.44
N SER A 130 9.81 -9.06 1.21
CA SER A 130 9.70 -10.45 0.74
C SER A 130 11.03 -11.20 0.85
N SER A 131 12.15 -10.53 0.57
CA SER A 131 13.50 -11.08 0.75
C SER A 131 13.82 -11.47 2.20
N THR A 132 13.19 -10.82 3.20
CA THR A 132 13.35 -11.21 4.60
C THR A 132 12.70 -12.56 4.89
N LEU A 133 11.57 -12.89 4.24
CA LEU A 133 10.97 -14.22 4.36
C LEU A 133 11.87 -15.31 3.79
N LEU A 134 12.56 -15.03 2.67
CA LEU A 134 13.51 -15.97 2.07
C LEU A 134 14.71 -16.26 2.98
N SER A 135 15.04 -15.36 3.91
CA SER A 135 16.14 -15.55 4.87
C SER A 135 15.76 -16.35 6.10
N LEU A 136 14.47 -16.67 6.31
CA LEU A 136 14.02 -17.49 7.44
C LEU A 136 14.59 -18.91 7.35
N PRO A 137 15.02 -19.53 8.50
CA PRO A 137 15.69 -20.83 8.47
C PRO A 137 14.93 -21.89 7.68
N MET A 138 13.64 -22.07 7.95
CA MET A 138 12.80 -23.06 7.27
C MET A 138 12.72 -22.85 5.75
N VAL A 139 12.63 -21.59 5.31
CA VAL A 139 12.54 -21.22 3.90
C VAL A 139 13.91 -21.37 3.22
N ARG A 140 14.98 -20.97 3.91
CA ARG A 140 16.35 -21.11 3.44
C ARG A 140 16.76 -22.59 3.28
N ASP A 141 16.30 -23.46 4.18
CA ASP A 141 16.59 -24.90 4.10
C ASP A 141 15.93 -25.54 2.86
N LEU A 142 14.79 -24.99 2.38
CA LEU A 142 14.14 -25.43 1.14
C LEU A 142 14.74 -24.79 -0.11
N LEU A 143 14.90 -23.47 -0.08
CA LEU A 143 15.15 -22.67 -1.29
C LEU A 143 16.64 -22.29 -1.47
N GLY A 144 17.49 -22.47 -0.44
CA GLY A 144 18.86 -21.95 -0.41
C GLY A 144 18.93 -20.50 0.08
N GLU A 145 20.13 -19.93 -0.02
CA GLU A 145 20.40 -18.57 0.45
C GLU A 145 20.12 -17.51 -0.63
N TYR A 146 19.34 -16.50 -0.26
CA TYR A 146 19.04 -15.33 -1.09
C TYR A 146 19.61 -14.07 -0.43
N PRO A 147 20.30 -13.19 -1.18
CA PRO A 147 20.76 -11.91 -0.66
C PRO A 147 19.56 -11.02 -0.31
N ARG A 148 19.76 -10.13 0.66
CA ARG A 148 18.69 -9.23 1.12
C ARG A 148 18.14 -8.33 0.03
N ASP A 149 19.01 -7.90 -0.90
CA ASP A 149 18.70 -7.05 -2.05
C ASP A 149 18.40 -7.86 -3.33
N TYR A 150 17.99 -9.12 -3.18
CA TYR A 150 17.81 -10.04 -4.30
C TYR A 150 16.95 -9.46 -5.43
N PHE A 151 15.76 -8.97 -5.12
CA PHE A 151 14.86 -8.42 -6.12
C PHE A 151 15.34 -7.07 -6.67
N PHE A 152 15.99 -6.26 -5.84
CA PHE A 152 16.66 -5.03 -6.31
C PHE A 152 17.75 -5.36 -7.33
N GLY A 153 18.61 -6.34 -7.04
CA GLY A 153 19.70 -6.75 -7.92
C GLY A 153 19.24 -7.35 -9.26
N ILE A 154 18.07 -7.97 -9.30
CA ILE A 154 17.42 -8.42 -10.54
C ILE A 154 16.97 -7.19 -11.36
N GLU A 155 16.16 -6.32 -10.76
CA GLU A 155 15.58 -5.17 -11.45
C GLU A 155 16.63 -4.16 -11.93
N GLU A 156 17.76 -4.01 -11.20
CA GLU A 156 18.87 -3.15 -11.60
C GLU A 156 19.52 -3.62 -12.90
N LYS A 157 19.61 -4.94 -13.10
CA LYS A 157 20.26 -5.55 -14.26
C LYS A 157 19.32 -5.80 -15.44
N LEU A 158 18.02 -5.81 -15.20
CA LEU A 158 17.03 -6.13 -16.20
C LEU A 158 16.99 -5.04 -17.29
N PRO A 159 17.26 -5.36 -18.56
CA PRO A 159 17.32 -4.37 -19.64
C PRO A 159 15.96 -3.68 -19.84
N LEU A 160 16.00 -2.42 -20.30
CA LEU A 160 14.82 -1.70 -20.71
C LEU A 160 14.26 -2.26 -22.03
N PRO A 161 12.92 -2.26 -22.21
CA PRO A 161 12.34 -2.73 -23.44
C PRO A 161 12.65 -1.81 -24.62
N GLY A 162 12.85 -2.41 -25.79
CA GLY A 162 12.86 -1.81 -27.11
C GLY A 162 13.50 -0.42 -27.22
N LEU A 163 12.69 0.55 -27.62
CA LEU A 163 13.11 1.94 -27.85
C LEU A 163 13.67 2.64 -26.63
N LEU A 164 13.31 2.24 -25.41
CA LEU A 164 13.81 2.87 -24.19
C LEU A 164 15.29 2.55 -23.95
N GLY A 165 15.76 1.35 -24.35
CA GLY A 165 17.16 0.99 -24.30
C GLY A 165 18.04 1.81 -25.24
N LYS A 166 17.44 2.46 -26.25
CA LYS A 166 18.10 3.30 -27.27
C LYS A 166 17.61 4.74 -27.24
N LEU A 167 17.33 5.28 -26.06
CA LEU A 167 16.64 6.57 -25.89
C LEU A 167 17.28 7.72 -26.67
N TYR A 168 18.62 7.73 -26.81
CA TYR A 168 19.37 8.80 -27.49
C TYR A 168 19.98 8.36 -28.82
N ASP A 169 19.94 7.08 -29.15
CA ASP A 169 20.58 6.55 -30.38
C ASP A 169 19.73 6.78 -31.64
N SER A 170 18.44 6.98 -31.47
CA SER A 170 17.50 7.24 -32.56
C SER A 170 17.11 8.72 -32.59
N PRO A 171 16.93 9.31 -33.81
CA PRO A 171 16.37 10.64 -33.91
C PRO A 171 14.97 10.66 -33.29
N LEU A 172 14.58 11.80 -32.71
CA LEU A 172 13.25 11.96 -32.19
C LEU A 172 12.24 11.90 -33.34
N VAL A 173 11.45 10.86 -33.40
CA VAL A 173 10.37 10.71 -34.37
C VAL A 173 9.09 11.18 -33.73
N TRP A 174 8.44 12.15 -34.36
CA TRP A 174 7.12 12.59 -33.92
C TRP A 174 6.12 11.46 -34.16
N PRO A 175 5.38 11.03 -33.14
CA PRO A 175 4.39 9.98 -33.31
C PRO A 175 3.29 10.45 -34.27
N SER A 176 2.76 9.52 -35.06
CA SER A 176 1.62 9.81 -35.94
C SER A 176 0.41 10.20 -35.10
N ILE A 177 -0.16 11.37 -35.39
CA ILE A 177 -1.30 11.91 -34.68
C ILE A 177 -2.56 11.70 -35.55
N ASP A 178 -3.20 10.53 -35.39
CA ASP A 178 -4.59 10.35 -35.79
C ASP A 178 -5.50 10.73 -34.61
N ILE A 179 -6.34 11.74 -34.81
CA ILE A 179 -7.19 12.29 -33.75
C ILE A 179 -8.11 11.23 -33.16
N ASN A 180 -8.68 10.34 -33.99
CA ASN A 180 -9.57 9.30 -33.47
C ASN A 180 -8.83 8.30 -32.56
N THR A 181 -7.61 7.94 -32.93
CA THR A 181 -6.75 7.08 -32.12
C THR A 181 -6.39 7.77 -30.81
N LEU A 182 -6.02 9.04 -30.84
CA LEU A 182 -5.69 9.81 -29.63
C LEU A 182 -6.87 9.95 -28.68
N ASP A 183 -8.08 10.18 -29.22
CA ASP A 183 -9.30 10.26 -28.42
C ASP A 183 -9.62 8.90 -27.76
N ALA A 184 -9.44 7.79 -28.48
CA ALA A 184 -9.60 6.46 -27.89
C ALA A 184 -8.59 6.18 -26.77
N LEU A 185 -7.33 6.57 -26.93
CA LEU A 185 -6.29 6.44 -25.90
C LEU A 185 -6.57 7.34 -24.69
N PHE A 186 -7.07 8.55 -24.92
CA PHE A 186 -7.53 9.46 -23.88
C PHE A 186 -8.66 8.81 -23.04
N GLU A 187 -9.70 8.29 -23.69
CA GLU A 187 -10.80 7.62 -23.00
C GLU A 187 -10.32 6.42 -22.19
N ASN A 188 -9.44 5.58 -22.76
CA ASN A 188 -8.84 4.46 -22.05
C ASN A 188 -8.08 4.89 -20.79
N TYR A 189 -7.28 5.95 -20.88
CA TYR A 189 -6.56 6.49 -19.72
C TYR A 189 -7.53 6.98 -18.65
N PHE A 190 -8.53 7.79 -19.02
CA PHE A 190 -9.46 8.37 -18.06
C PHE A 190 -10.41 7.33 -17.43
N GLN A 191 -10.66 6.22 -18.12
CA GLN A 191 -11.47 5.12 -17.58
C GLN A 191 -10.67 4.17 -16.68
N ASN A 192 -9.41 3.86 -17.03
CA ASN A 192 -8.66 2.77 -16.41
C ASN A 192 -7.49 3.21 -15.52
N VAL A 193 -6.85 4.35 -15.79
CA VAL A 193 -5.67 4.83 -15.07
C VAL A 193 -5.99 6.02 -14.17
N HIS A 194 -6.61 7.05 -14.71
CA HIS A 194 -6.95 8.29 -14.00
C HIS A 194 -7.74 8.06 -12.70
N PRO A 195 -8.72 7.13 -12.60
CA PRO A 195 -9.46 6.92 -11.37
C PRO A 195 -8.61 6.46 -10.19
N HIS A 196 -7.44 5.87 -10.46
CA HIS A 196 -6.48 5.50 -9.41
C HIS A 196 -5.56 6.67 -9.03
N HIS A 197 -5.24 7.54 -9.99
CA HIS A 197 -4.23 8.60 -9.83
C HIS A 197 -4.72 9.91 -10.47
N PRO A 198 -5.73 10.60 -9.89
CA PRO A 198 -6.35 11.79 -10.47
C PRO A 198 -5.47 13.04 -10.28
N LEU A 199 -4.39 13.18 -11.07
CA LEU A 199 -3.41 14.27 -10.96
C LEU A 199 -3.91 15.60 -11.55
N PHE A 200 -4.81 15.57 -12.51
CA PHE A 200 -5.36 16.74 -13.22
C PHE A 200 -6.77 16.44 -13.74
N THR A 201 -7.49 17.46 -14.14
CA THR A 201 -8.84 17.29 -14.68
C THR A 201 -8.83 17.01 -16.18
N PRO A 202 -9.89 16.39 -16.75
CA PRO A 202 -10.04 16.22 -18.20
C PRO A 202 -9.94 17.54 -18.97
N ASN A 203 -10.43 18.65 -18.39
CA ASN A 203 -10.38 19.97 -19.03
C ASN A 203 -8.94 20.52 -19.11
N MET A 204 -8.12 20.31 -18.07
CA MET A 204 -6.70 20.66 -18.11
C MET A 204 -5.99 19.89 -19.23
N PHE A 205 -6.25 18.60 -19.34
CA PHE A 205 -5.68 17.77 -20.40
C PHE A 205 -6.06 18.27 -21.79
N LYS A 206 -7.35 18.55 -22.02
CA LYS A 206 -7.82 19.07 -23.31
C LYS A 206 -7.15 20.38 -23.72
N SER A 207 -6.79 21.24 -22.76
CA SER A 207 -6.01 22.45 -23.02
C SER A 207 -4.61 22.12 -23.55
N TRP A 208 -3.90 21.18 -22.92
CA TRP A 208 -2.58 20.72 -23.39
C TRP A 208 -2.66 20.00 -24.73
N GLN A 209 -3.70 19.19 -24.95
CA GLN A 209 -3.94 18.52 -26.23
C GLN A 209 -4.18 19.52 -27.36
N ALA A 210 -4.97 20.59 -27.14
CA ALA A 210 -5.21 21.61 -28.11
C ALA A 210 -3.92 22.37 -28.47
N GLN A 211 -3.09 22.69 -27.47
CA GLN A 211 -1.79 23.32 -27.68
C GLN A 211 -0.85 22.41 -28.48
N LEU A 212 -0.75 21.11 -28.10
CA LEU A 212 0.03 20.10 -28.82
C LEU A 212 -0.34 20.03 -30.32
N ILE A 213 -1.64 20.03 -30.65
CA ILE A 213 -2.13 19.95 -32.04
C ILE A 213 -1.80 21.23 -32.82
N GLN A 214 -1.89 22.41 -32.18
CA GLN A 214 -1.67 23.69 -32.82
C GLN A 214 -0.17 24.02 -33.01
N GLU A 215 0.62 23.85 -31.97
CA GLU A 215 1.99 24.36 -31.92
C GLU A 215 3.02 23.27 -32.25
N LYS A 216 2.70 21.98 -32.01
CA LYS A 216 3.60 20.85 -32.18
C LYS A 216 4.95 21.06 -31.46
N ASP A 217 4.91 21.75 -30.31
CA ASP A 217 6.12 22.04 -29.56
C ASP A 217 6.61 20.80 -28.80
N MET A 218 7.80 20.32 -29.17
CA MET A 218 8.45 19.14 -28.59
C MET A 218 9.16 19.45 -27.27
N GLU A 219 9.28 20.69 -26.88
CA GLU A 219 10.01 21.09 -25.67
C GLU A 219 9.06 21.40 -24.50
N GLU A 220 7.76 21.54 -24.76
CA GLU A 220 6.78 21.86 -23.74
C GLU A 220 6.43 20.65 -22.87
N ILE A 221 6.35 20.86 -21.55
CA ILE A 221 6.01 19.79 -20.59
C ILE A 221 4.56 19.30 -20.78
N GLY A 222 3.66 20.13 -21.27
CA GLY A 222 2.30 19.74 -21.63
C GLY A 222 2.28 18.66 -22.71
N THR A 223 3.21 18.73 -23.67
CA THR A 223 3.41 17.70 -24.70
C THR A 223 3.83 16.36 -24.06
N ALA A 224 4.77 16.39 -23.11
CA ALA A 224 5.18 15.18 -22.39
C ALA A 224 4.01 14.57 -21.60
N ILE A 225 3.17 15.39 -20.96
CA ILE A 225 1.97 14.92 -20.26
C ILE A 225 1.02 14.22 -21.24
N CYS A 226 0.71 14.86 -22.38
CA CYS A 226 -0.16 14.26 -23.41
C CYS A 226 0.38 12.90 -23.88
N PHE A 227 1.66 12.83 -24.18
CA PHE A 227 2.29 11.58 -24.62
C PHE A 227 2.31 10.51 -23.52
N CYS A 228 2.54 10.85 -22.26
CA CYS A 228 2.39 9.91 -21.15
C CYS A 228 0.96 9.37 -21.02
N VAL A 229 -0.05 10.22 -21.20
CA VAL A 229 -1.46 9.82 -21.18
C VAL A 229 -1.76 8.82 -22.31
N TYR A 230 -1.28 9.09 -23.53
CA TYR A 230 -1.47 8.18 -24.67
C TYR A 230 -0.72 6.86 -24.47
N ALA A 231 0.52 6.88 -23.96
CA ALA A 231 1.27 5.69 -23.64
C ALA A 231 0.56 4.83 -22.57
N LEU A 232 0.05 5.46 -21.53
CA LEU A 232 -0.72 4.78 -20.47
C LEU A 232 -2.06 4.24 -21.02
N GLY A 233 -2.75 5.02 -21.87
CA GLY A 233 -3.96 4.56 -22.56
C GLY A 233 -3.72 3.35 -23.46
N THR A 234 -2.53 3.22 -24.04
CA THR A 234 -2.11 2.04 -24.81
C THR A 234 -1.88 0.84 -23.90
N VAL A 235 -1.04 1.00 -22.86
CA VAL A 235 -0.61 -0.10 -21.99
C VAL A 235 -1.75 -0.68 -21.15
N CYS A 236 -2.75 0.13 -20.76
CA CYS A 236 -3.90 -0.34 -19.99
C CYS A 236 -4.99 -1.01 -20.84
N SER A 237 -4.88 -0.96 -22.17
CA SER A 237 -5.78 -1.65 -23.10
C SER A 237 -5.39 -3.13 -23.13
N ASP A 238 -6.07 -3.96 -22.34
CA ASP A 238 -5.80 -5.40 -22.28
C ASP A 238 -6.45 -6.10 -23.49
N ASN A 239 -5.73 -6.19 -24.59
CA ASN A 239 -6.22 -6.86 -25.80
C ASN A 239 -5.52 -8.22 -26.07
N GLY A 240 -4.79 -8.79 -25.10
CA GLY A 240 -4.14 -10.11 -25.27
C GLY A 240 -3.13 -10.18 -26.42
N GLY A 241 -2.60 -9.02 -26.87
CA GLY A 241 -1.64 -8.91 -27.94
C GLY A 241 -0.20 -9.22 -27.52
N ASP A 242 0.70 -9.14 -28.47
CA ASP A 242 2.14 -9.33 -28.28
C ASP A 242 2.71 -8.26 -27.34
N TYR A 243 2.87 -8.61 -26.07
CA TYR A 243 3.32 -7.71 -24.98
C TYR A 243 4.77 -7.25 -25.12
N GLU A 244 5.51 -7.72 -26.13
CA GLU A 244 6.91 -7.37 -26.37
C GLU A 244 7.06 -6.33 -27.48
N SER A 245 6.04 -6.05 -28.27
CA SER A 245 6.15 -5.05 -29.33
C SER A 245 6.17 -3.62 -28.80
N ASP A 246 7.02 -2.77 -29.39
CA ASP A 246 7.12 -1.35 -29.04
C ASP A 246 5.75 -0.63 -29.18
N GLU A 247 4.90 -1.07 -30.11
CA GLU A 247 3.57 -0.50 -30.33
C GLU A 247 2.60 -0.90 -29.20
N ALA A 248 2.57 -2.18 -28.80
CA ALA A 248 1.72 -2.65 -27.70
C ALA A 248 2.09 -2.00 -26.37
N LEU A 249 3.37 -1.65 -26.19
CA LEU A 249 3.86 -0.92 -25.03
C LEU A 249 3.66 0.61 -25.12
N GLY A 250 3.18 1.15 -26.25
CA GLY A 250 3.00 2.60 -26.43
C GLY A 250 4.32 3.39 -26.41
N LEU A 251 5.45 2.73 -26.76
CA LEU A 251 6.78 3.34 -26.70
C LEU A 251 6.97 4.50 -27.67
N GLN A 252 6.23 4.51 -28.78
CA GLN A 252 6.20 5.64 -29.73
C GLN A 252 5.75 6.94 -29.07
N PHE A 253 4.93 6.90 -28.03
CA PHE A 253 4.52 8.05 -27.24
C PHE A 253 5.43 8.27 -26.03
N PHE A 254 5.78 7.19 -25.32
CA PHE A 254 6.52 7.32 -24.08
C PHE A 254 7.99 7.75 -24.26
N GLN A 255 8.66 7.29 -25.32
CA GLN A 255 10.05 7.67 -25.59
C GLN A 255 10.23 9.19 -25.76
N PRO A 256 9.46 9.91 -26.62
CA PRO A 256 9.56 11.37 -26.72
C PRO A 256 9.18 12.06 -25.41
N ALA A 257 8.15 11.59 -24.70
CA ALA A 257 7.78 12.14 -23.38
C ALA A 257 8.95 12.08 -22.39
N LEU A 258 9.59 10.92 -22.29
CA LEU A 258 10.73 10.73 -21.39
C LEU A 258 11.91 11.64 -21.75
N ARG A 259 12.20 11.84 -23.04
CA ARG A 259 13.27 12.76 -23.50
C ARG A 259 12.98 14.20 -23.08
N ILE A 260 11.74 14.69 -23.26
CA ILE A 260 11.33 16.03 -22.83
C ILE A 260 11.50 16.16 -21.31
N MET A 261 10.99 15.22 -20.54
CA MET A 261 11.09 15.24 -19.07
C MET A 261 12.56 15.25 -18.59
N LEU A 262 13.42 14.41 -19.16
CA LEU A 262 14.83 14.36 -18.79
C LEU A 262 15.57 15.65 -19.18
N HIS A 263 15.24 16.26 -20.32
CA HIS A 263 15.78 17.56 -20.70
C HIS A 263 15.34 18.65 -19.71
N LYS A 264 14.05 18.73 -19.38
CA LYS A 264 13.51 19.68 -18.40
C LYS A 264 14.12 19.46 -17.00
N LEU A 265 14.28 18.22 -16.58
CA LEU A 265 14.85 17.86 -15.28
C LEU A 265 16.28 18.39 -15.09
N VAL A 266 17.06 18.45 -16.18
CA VAL A 266 18.47 18.91 -16.15
C VAL A 266 18.58 20.43 -16.30
N TRP A 267 17.73 21.05 -17.16
CA TRP A 267 17.92 22.43 -17.58
C TRP A 267 16.88 23.41 -17.01
N GLU A 268 15.83 22.92 -16.36
CA GLU A 268 14.83 23.78 -15.73
C GLU A 268 15.15 23.95 -14.23
N PHE A 269 15.55 25.15 -13.84
CA PHE A 269 16.00 25.43 -12.46
C PHE A 269 14.87 25.85 -11.53
N ARG A 270 13.68 26.16 -12.06
CA ARG A 270 12.50 26.49 -11.27
C ARG A 270 11.64 25.26 -11.10
N PRO A 271 11.28 24.89 -9.86
CA PRO A 271 10.38 23.78 -9.63
C PRO A 271 9.04 23.99 -10.31
N SER A 272 8.53 22.97 -11.02
CA SER A 272 7.28 22.99 -11.77
C SER A 272 6.36 21.87 -11.34
N ILE A 273 5.10 22.20 -11.03
CA ILE A 273 4.09 21.19 -10.69
C ILE A 273 3.77 20.28 -11.89
N SER A 274 3.75 20.86 -13.11
CA SER A 274 3.51 20.08 -14.33
C SER A 274 4.63 19.08 -14.62
N LEU A 275 5.88 19.43 -14.29
CA LEU A 275 6.99 18.47 -14.39
C LEU A 275 6.86 17.34 -13.34
N CYS A 276 6.41 17.66 -12.10
CA CYS A 276 6.08 16.62 -11.11
C CYS A 276 5.00 15.68 -11.62
N GLN A 277 3.93 16.21 -12.23
CA GLN A 277 2.84 15.42 -12.78
C GLN A 277 3.30 14.52 -13.93
N ALA A 278 4.10 15.05 -14.87
CA ALA A 278 4.68 14.28 -15.96
C ALA A 278 5.54 13.12 -15.46
N LEU A 279 6.40 13.37 -14.46
CA LEU A 279 7.24 12.35 -13.83
C LEU A 279 6.41 11.29 -13.08
N LEU A 280 5.30 11.67 -12.44
CA LEU A 280 4.39 10.72 -11.79
C LEU A 280 3.64 9.85 -12.82
N LEU A 281 3.25 10.42 -13.97
CA LEU A 281 2.72 9.63 -15.09
C LEU A 281 3.77 8.64 -15.61
N ALA A 282 5.03 9.07 -15.74
CA ALA A 282 6.12 8.18 -16.11
C ALA A 282 6.36 7.09 -15.06
N ALA A 283 6.26 7.42 -13.76
CA ALA A 283 6.32 6.44 -12.69
C ALA A 283 5.18 5.40 -12.80
N SER A 284 3.97 5.85 -13.10
CA SER A 284 2.82 4.98 -13.35
C SER A 284 3.04 4.09 -14.57
N TYR A 285 3.56 4.65 -15.67
CA TYR A 285 3.88 3.89 -16.87
C TYR A 285 4.88 2.77 -16.60
N PHE A 286 6.00 3.06 -15.94
CA PHE A 286 6.97 2.03 -15.55
C PHE A 286 6.37 0.99 -14.59
N ALA A 287 5.46 1.39 -13.71
CA ALA A 287 4.74 0.45 -12.84
C ALA A 287 3.87 -0.52 -13.64
N HIS A 288 3.16 -0.05 -14.68
CA HIS A 288 2.40 -0.90 -15.60
C HIS A 288 3.29 -1.88 -16.39
N LEU A 289 4.55 -1.51 -16.63
CA LEU A 289 5.55 -2.41 -17.23
C LEU A 289 6.19 -3.39 -16.24
N GLY A 290 5.80 -3.36 -14.96
CA GLY A 290 6.42 -4.16 -13.91
C GLY A 290 7.87 -3.77 -13.61
N ARG A 291 8.23 -2.46 -13.78
CA ARG A 291 9.57 -1.91 -13.57
C ARG A 291 9.63 -1.05 -12.29
N PRO A 292 9.71 -1.65 -11.10
CA PRO A 292 9.58 -0.93 -9.82
C PRO A 292 10.68 0.10 -9.58
N LEU A 293 11.94 -0.19 -9.96
CA LEU A 293 13.06 0.75 -9.75
C LEU A 293 12.95 1.98 -10.64
N HIS A 294 12.51 1.83 -11.89
CA HIS A 294 12.29 2.96 -12.78
C HIS A 294 11.08 3.79 -12.33
N SER A 295 10.00 3.12 -11.90
CA SER A 295 8.83 3.77 -11.29
C SER A 295 9.23 4.61 -10.07
N TRP A 296 9.97 4.01 -9.13
CA TRP A 296 10.51 4.72 -7.98
C TRP A 296 11.40 5.90 -8.36
N LYS A 297 12.29 5.72 -9.35
CA LYS A 297 13.22 6.78 -9.76
C LYS A 297 12.47 8.01 -10.29
N MET A 298 11.44 7.81 -11.09
CA MET A 298 10.59 8.92 -11.58
C MET A 298 9.83 9.60 -10.44
N ALA A 299 9.24 8.82 -9.52
CA ALA A 299 8.56 9.36 -8.35
C ALA A 299 9.52 10.11 -7.41
N GLN A 300 10.75 9.62 -7.24
CA GLN A 300 11.79 10.30 -6.45
C GLN A 300 12.15 11.67 -7.05
N PHE A 301 12.29 11.78 -8.37
CA PHE A 301 12.50 13.06 -9.03
C PHE A 301 11.31 14.01 -8.82
N ALA A 302 10.08 13.51 -9.02
CA ALA A 302 8.87 14.31 -8.76
C ALA A 302 8.83 14.81 -7.31
N SER A 303 9.09 13.94 -6.34
CA SER A 303 9.13 14.28 -4.91
C SER A 303 10.19 15.35 -4.61
N ARG A 304 11.38 15.25 -5.18
CA ARG A 304 12.46 16.26 -5.01
C ARG A 304 12.10 17.61 -5.61
N ILE A 305 11.46 17.64 -6.77
CA ILE A 305 10.97 18.89 -7.38
C ILE A 305 9.87 19.49 -6.49
N PHE A 306 8.95 18.67 -5.99
CA PHE A 306 7.89 19.12 -5.10
C PHE A 306 8.45 19.70 -3.79
N LEU A 307 9.46 19.08 -3.18
CA LEU A 307 10.16 19.62 -2.02
C LEU A 307 10.79 20.99 -2.33
N GLY A 308 11.40 21.15 -3.51
CA GLY A 308 11.91 22.45 -3.97
C GLY A 308 10.81 23.50 -4.15
N LEU A 309 9.59 23.10 -4.57
CA LEU A 309 8.42 24.01 -4.58
C LEU A 309 8.07 24.48 -3.16
N LEU A 310 8.08 23.59 -2.18
CA LEU A 310 7.81 23.92 -0.79
C LEU A 310 8.87 24.87 -0.23
N GLU A 311 10.14 24.59 -0.48
CA GLU A 311 11.27 25.43 -0.02
C GLU A 311 11.26 26.83 -0.66
N SER A 312 10.78 26.96 -1.91
CA SER A 312 10.69 28.24 -2.61
C SER A 312 9.55 29.13 -2.12
N ARG A 313 8.62 28.57 -1.35
CA ARG A 313 7.49 29.31 -0.75
C ARG A 313 7.86 29.93 0.58
N ASN A 314 7.08 30.94 0.97
CA ASN A 314 7.26 31.56 2.27
C ASN A 314 7.03 30.55 3.40
N PRO A 315 7.94 30.39 4.39
CA PRO A 315 7.78 29.46 5.52
C PRO A 315 6.51 29.68 6.36
N SER A 316 5.88 30.85 6.24
CA SER A 316 4.63 31.19 6.94
C SER A 316 3.37 30.65 6.24
N LEU A 317 3.49 30.05 5.06
CA LEU A 317 2.35 29.48 4.33
C LEU A 317 1.85 28.23 5.05
N SER A 318 0.58 28.26 5.48
CA SER A 318 -0.08 27.08 6.03
C SER A 318 -0.44 26.09 4.93
N SER A 319 -0.61 24.82 5.28
CA SER A 319 -1.08 23.78 4.31
C SER A 319 -2.44 24.11 3.67
N ALA A 320 -3.19 25.07 4.23
CA ALA A 320 -4.47 25.53 3.71
C ALA A 320 -4.35 26.35 2.39
N GLU A 321 -3.14 26.83 2.06
CA GLU A 321 -2.89 27.66 0.88
C GLU A 321 -2.48 26.86 -0.39
N PHE A 322 -2.39 25.53 -0.28
CA PHE A 322 -2.11 24.68 -1.44
C PHE A 322 -3.34 24.49 -2.31
N GLU A 323 -3.14 24.59 -3.63
CA GLU A 323 -4.16 24.27 -4.60
C GLU A 323 -4.46 22.75 -4.60
N GLU A 324 -5.65 22.37 -5.02
CA GLU A 324 -6.10 20.97 -5.08
C GLU A 324 -5.17 20.10 -5.93
N VAL A 325 -4.70 20.63 -7.05
CA VAL A 325 -3.76 19.96 -7.96
C VAL A 325 -2.41 19.67 -7.29
N GLU A 326 -1.95 20.57 -6.44
CA GLU A 326 -0.70 20.42 -5.70
C GLU A 326 -0.84 19.38 -4.61
N LEU A 327 -1.97 19.37 -3.90
CA LEU A 327 -2.26 18.35 -2.87
C LEU A 327 -2.32 16.95 -3.49
N ARG A 328 -3.00 16.79 -4.62
CA ARG A 328 -3.05 15.49 -5.33
C ARG A 328 -1.66 15.06 -5.79
N THR A 329 -0.86 15.99 -6.29
CA THR A 329 0.52 15.71 -6.70
C THR A 329 1.38 15.28 -5.52
N PHE A 330 1.27 15.98 -4.36
CA PHE A 330 1.97 15.61 -3.13
C PHE A 330 1.62 14.19 -2.68
N TRP A 331 0.32 13.91 -2.54
CA TRP A 331 -0.14 12.62 -2.03
C TRP A 331 0.19 11.47 -2.98
N GLN A 332 0.23 11.72 -4.26
CA GLN A 332 0.67 10.73 -5.24
C GLN A 332 2.18 10.45 -5.10
N CYS A 333 3.03 11.48 -4.96
CA CYS A 333 4.44 11.30 -4.65
C CYS A 333 4.64 10.46 -3.38
N PHE A 334 3.92 10.83 -2.31
CA PHE A 334 3.97 10.12 -1.03
C PHE A 334 3.62 8.63 -1.17
N THR A 335 2.50 8.30 -1.81
CA THR A 335 2.03 6.91 -1.90
C THR A 335 2.95 6.06 -2.77
N VAL A 336 3.35 6.54 -3.95
CA VAL A 336 4.24 5.77 -4.83
C VAL A 336 5.59 5.52 -4.15
N GLU A 337 6.15 6.52 -3.47
CA GLU A 337 7.42 6.34 -2.75
C GLU A 337 7.26 5.37 -1.58
N CYS A 338 6.22 5.51 -0.75
CA CYS A 338 5.97 4.63 0.38
C CYS A 338 5.72 3.17 -0.04
N ASP A 339 4.99 2.94 -1.13
CA ASP A 339 4.79 1.59 -1.67
C ASP A 339 6.15 0.95 -2.05
N ARG A 340 7.01 1.68 -2.74
CA ARG A 340 8.31 1.17 -3.16
C ARG A 340 9.29 0.98 -2.00
N ILE A 341 9.29 1.87 -1.01
CA ILE A 341 10.10 1.73 0.22
C ILE A 341 9.64 0.51 1.03
N ALA A 342 8.33 0.21 1.05
CA ALA A 342 7.81 -0.97 1.74
C ALA A 342 8.20 -2.31 1.10
N GLU A 343 8.60 -2.30 -0.16
CA GLU A 343 8.92 -3.50 -0.96
C GLU A 343 10.42 -3.64 -1.21
N LEU A 344 11.15 -2.53 -1.25
CA LEU A 344 12.56 -2.46 -1.58
C LEU A 344 13.31 -1.54 -0.60
N ASP A 345 14.53 -1.90 -0.23
CA ASP A 345 15.37 -1.05 0.64
C ASP A 345 16.08 0.01 -0.21
N ILE A 346 15.37 1.08 -0.55
CA ILE A 346 15.78 2.13 -1.49
C ILE A 346 15.90 3.50 -0.81
N PRO A 347 16.70 4.42 -1.39
CA PRO A 347 16.84 5.78 -0.88
C PRO A 347 15.53 6.57 -0.91
N ARG A 348 15.32 7.43 0.09
CA ARG A 348 14.13 8.25 0.30
C ARG A 348 14.32 9.65 -0.27
N SER A 349 13.24 10.26 -0.76
CA SER A 349 13.26 11.65 -1.22
C SER A 349 13.25 12.66 -0.06
N GLY A 350 12.63 12.30 1.06
CA GLY A 350 12.34 13.21 2.18
C GLY A 350 10.89 13.74 2.18
N ILE A 351 10.01 13.27 1.30
CA ILE A 351 8.60 13.68 1.26
C ILE A 351 7.76 13.01 2.36
N GLU A 352 8.14 11.81 2.76
CA GLU A 352 7.38 10.97 3.70
C GLU A 352 7.07 11.67 5.03
N PRO A 353 8.00 12.39 5.71
CA PRO A 353 7.73 13.11 6.96
C PRO A 353 6.72 14.24 6.85
N LEU A 354 6.44 14.72 5.65
CA LEU A 354 5.48 15.80 5.41
C LEU A 354 4.03 15.32 5.35
N GLY A 355 3.81 13.99 5.26
CA GLY A 355 2.47 13.41 5.21
C GLY A 355 1.57 13.80 6.39
N ASP A 356 2.15 14.06 7.58
CA ASP A 356 1.41 14.47 8.76
C ASP A 356 1.01 15.95 8.78
N ARG A 357 1.70 16.77 7.96
CA ARG A 357 1.48 18.22 7.90
C ARG A 357 0.66 18.65 6.69
N MET A 358 0.50 17.76 5.71
CA MET A 358 -0.18 18.08 4.46
C MET A 358 -1.67 17.70 4.56
N ARG A 359 -2.56 18.67 4.28
CA ARG A 359 -3.99 18.38 4.26
C ARG A 359 -4.35 17.41 3.12
N LEU A 360 -5.42 16.65 3.32
CA LEU A 360 -5.96 15.77 2.29
C LEU A 360 -6.64 16.59 1.18
N PRO A 361 -6.62 16.11 -0.07
CA PRO A 361 -7.33 16.73 -1.17
C PRO A 361 -8.85 16.67 -0.95
N HIS A 362 -9.56 17.61 -1.56
CA HIS A 362 -11.02 17.63 -1.57
C HIS A 362 -11.50 18.02 -2.97
N SER A 363 -12.65 17.55 -3.39
CA SER A 363 -13.25 17.98 -4.65
C SER A 363 -14.52 18.80 -4.38
N THR A 364 -14.66 19.89 -5.12
CA THR A 364 -15.91 20.66 -5.19
C THR A 364 -16.77 20.23 -6.39
N ASP A 365 -16.21 19.41 -7.28
CA ASP A 365 -16.93 18.87 -8.43
C ASP A 365 -17.61 17.54 -8.06
N PRO A 366 -18.95 17.46 -8.12
CA PRO A 366 -19.66 16.21 -7.85
C PRO A 366 -19.24 15.04 -8.75
N ALA A 367 -18.83 15.31 -9.98
CA ALA A 367 -18.39 14.29 -10.94
C ALA A 367 -17.05 13.66 -10.53
N ASP A 368 -16.18 14.39 -9.84
CA ASP A 368 -14.87 13.93 -9.36
C ASP A 368 -14.89 13.46 -7.90
N ASN A 369 -16.01 13.55 -7.23
CA ASN A 369 -16.14 13.25 -5.81
C ASN A 369 -15.78 11.79 -5.48
N GLU A 370 -16.24 10.84 -6.28
CA GLU A 370 -15.95 9.42 -6.08
C GLU A 370 -14.46 9.11 -6.23
N ASN A 371 -13.79 9.70 -7.22
CA ASN A 371 -12.35 9.55 -7.42
C ASN A 371 -11.57 10.14 -6.24
N THR A 372 -11.99 11.30 -5.75
CA THR A 372 -11.35 11.95 -4.60
C THR A 372 -11.51 11.11 -3.32
N ILE A 373 -12.68 10.57 -3.05
CA ILE A 373 -12.92 9.71 -1.87
C ILE A 373 -12.09 8.43 -1.96
N TYR A 374 -12.05 7.78 -3.13
CA TYR A 374 -11.20 6.61 -3.35
C TYR A 374 -9.72 6.95 -3.09
N PHE A 375 -9.24 8.06 -3.67
CA PHE A 375 -7.88 8.54 -3.51
C PHE A 375 -7.52 8.76 -2.02
N ILE A 376 -8.41 9.40 -1.27
CA ILE A 376 -8.24 9.60 0.19
C ILE A 376 -8.19 8.26 0.92
N ALA A 377 -9.08 7.32 0.59
CA ALA A 377 -9.12 6.01 1.23
C ALA A 377 -7.82 5.21 0.99
N GLU A 378 -7.26 5.27 -0.23
CA GLU A 378 -6.00 4.61 -0.56
C GLU A 378 -4.80 5.23 0.19
N HIS A 379 -4.76 6.55 0.31
CA HIS A 379 -3.70 7.24 1.07
C HIS A 379 -3.80 6.98 2.57
N ALA A 380 -5.00 6.95 3.12
CA ALA A 380 -5.22 6.65 4.53
C ALA A 380 -4.76 5.22 4.89
N ILE A 381 -5.08 4.21 4.05
CA ILE A 381 -4.57 2.85 4.31
C ILE A 381 -3.06 2.77 4.11
N ARG A 382 -2.46 3.53 3.17
CA ARG A 382 -1.00 3.58 3.01
C ARG A 382 -0.32 4.13 4.28
N ARG A 383 -0.84 5.20 4.86
CA ARG A 383 -0.36 5.73 6.15
C ARG A 383 -0.49 4.70 7.28
N LEU A 384 -1.62 4.00 7.36
CA LEU A 384 -1.80 2.91 8.33
C LEU A 384 -0.79 1.78 8.13
N LEU A 385 -0.53 1.36 6.89
CA LEU A 385 0.51 0.38 6.56
C LEU A 385 1.90 0.86 7.00
N ASN A 386 2.26 2.13 6.77
CA ASN A 386 3.52 2.70 7.27
C ASN A 386 3.62 2.57 8.79
N ARG A 387 2.54 2.87 9.50
CA ARG A 387 2.47 2.72 10.96
C ARG A 387 2.64 1.26 11.39
N ILE A 388 2.01 0.30 10.70
CA ILE A 388 2.17 -1.13 10.96
C ILE A 388 3.64 -1.53 10.80
N HIS A 389 4.29 -1.12 9.70
CA HIS A 389 5.71 -1.36 9.46
C HIS A 389 6.58 -0.79 10.59
N ASN A 390 6.32 0.44 11.01
CA ASN A 390 7.09 1.07 12.07
C ASN A 390 6.87 0.40 13.44
N SER A 391 5.61 0.14 13.79
CA SER A 391 5.26 -0.36 15.13
C SER A 391 5.65 -1.82 15.38
N LEU A 392 5.55 -2.68 14.35
CA LEU A 392 5.83 -4.12 14.48
C LEU A 392 7.20 -4.52 13.96
N TYR A 393 7.75 -3.80 12.99
CA TYR A 393 8.93 -4.23 12.25
C TYR A 393 10.08 -3.22 12.26
N GLY A 394 9.98 -2.19 13.09
CA GLY A 394 11.00 -1.15 13.24
C GLY A 394 12.22 -1.60 14.06
N PRO A 395 13.42 -1.07 13.79
CA PRO A 395 14.66 -1.45 14.48
C PRO A 395 14.73 -0.99 15.94
N GLU A 396 13.98 0.03 16.35
CA GLU A 396 14.04 0.59 17.71
C GLU A 396 13.61 -0.39 18.80
N VAL A 397 12.80 -1.37 18.46
CA VAL A 397 12.32 -2.40 19.40
C VAL A 397 13.42 -3.41 19.73
N VAL A 398 14.46 -3.51 18.89
CA VAL A 398 15.60 -4.45 19.07
C VAL A 398 16.57 -3.99 20.17
N GLN A 399 16.64 -2.69 20.47
CA GLN A 399 17.62 -2.14 21.43
C GLN A 399 17.30 -2.42 22.91
N THR A 400 16.13 -2.97 23.22
CA THR A 400 15.70 -3.26 24.59
C THR A 400 15.98 -4.70 25.06
N SER A 401 16.61 -5.55 24.23
CA SER A 401 16.96 -6.91 24.62
C SER A 401 18.27 -6.95 25.40
N PRO A 402 18.31 -7.54 26.63
CA PRO A 402 19.51 -7.58 27.46
C PRO A 402 20.60 -8.58 27.01
N ASN A 403 20.38 -9.36 25.95
CA ASN A 403 21.35 -10.35 25.45
C ASN A 403 21.58 -10.24 23.93
N PRO A 404 22.62 -9.53 23.47
CA PRO A 404 22.92 -9.40 22.04
C PRO A 404 23.69 -10.59 21.43
N VAL A 405 23.93 -11.69 22.16
CA VAL A 405 24.99 -12.65 21.81
C VAL A 405 24.52 -13.85 20.95
N LEU A 406 23.23 -14.03 20.65
CA LEU A 406 22.75 -15.28 20.01
C LEU A 406 21.91 -15.13 18.73
N SER A 407 21.87 -13.97 18.08
CA SER A 407 21.14 -13.85 16.81
C SER A 407 22.09 -13.57 15.65
N THR A 408 22.44 -14.59 14.90
CA THR A 408 23.18 -14.51 13.63
C THR A 408 22.26 -14.15 12.43
N GLY A 409 21.02 -13.71 12.68
CA GLY A 409 20.07 -13.24 11.65
C GLY A 409 19.63 -11.79 11.92
N PRO A 410 19.01 -11.11 10.94
CA PRO A 410 18.45 -9.79 11.16
C PRO A 410 17.36 -9.88 12.23
N ASN A 411 17.67 -9.40 13.45
CA ASN A 411 16.73 -9.39 14.57
C ASN A 411 15.45 -8.63 14.17
N GLN A 412 14.35 -9.36 14.10
CA GLN A 412 13.05 -8.79 13.80
C GLN A 412 12.51 -8.11 15.06
N ALA A 413 12.01 -6.87 14.92
CA ALA A 413 11.57 -6.05 16.03
C ALA A 413 10.52 -6.72 16.95
N TRP A 414 9.61 -7.50 16.36
CA TRP A 414 8.58 -8.22 17.11
C TRP A 414 9.15 -9.32 18.04
N GLN A 415 10.37 -9.86 17.78
CA GLN A 415 10.99 -10.89 18.62
C GLN A 415 11.38 -10.38 20.01
N SER A 416 11.65 -9.09 20.13
CA SER A 416 11.94 -8.44 21.42
C SER A 416 10.70 -7.99 22.18
N LEU A 417 9.52 -7.99 21.54
CA LEU A 417 8.24 -7.69 22.20
C LEU A 417 7.75 -8.90 22.98
N GLY A 418 7.49 -8.74 24.29
CA GLY A 418 6.79 -9.75 25.06
C GLY A 418 5.36 -9.96 24.53
N LEU A 419 4.82 -11.18 24.68
CA LEU A 419 3.49 -11.57 24.15
C LEU A 419 2.39 -10.55 24.44
N GLN A 420 2.31 -10.05 25.68
CA GLN A 420 1.26 -9.12 26.07
C GLN A 420 1.33 -7.78 25.32
N LYS A 421 2.54 -7.27 25.07
CA LYS A 421 2.72 -6.07 24.27
C LYS A 421 2.35 -6.30 22.80
N LEU A 422 2.76 -7.44 22.25
CA LEU A 422 2.45 -7.81 20.88
C LEU A 422 0.93 -7.98 20.67
N LEU A 423 0.23 -8.62 21.61
CA LEU A 423 -1.24 -8.75 21.58
C LEU A 423 -1.94 -7.38 21.67
N ALA A 424 -1.51 -6.52 22.60
CA ALA A 424 -2.10 -5.19 22.74
C ALA A 424 -1.89 -4.33 21.48
N LEU A 425 -0.67 -4.36 20.93
CA LEU A 425 -0.33 -3.60 19.73
C LEU A 425 -1.10 -4.10 18.50
N SER A 426 -1.16 -5.42 18.30
CA SER A 426 -1.89 -5.99 17.17
C SER A 426 -3.40 -5.74 17.28
N ALA A 427 -3.97 -5.77 18.50
CA ALA A 427 -5.38 -5.44 18.72
C ALA A 427 -5.69 -3.99 18.36
N GLU A 428 -4.81 -3.06 18.75
CA GLU A 428 -4.96 -1.64 18.43
C GLU A 428 -4.82 -1.36 16.92
N LEU A 429 -3.81 -1.94 16.26
CA LEU A 429 -3.63 -1.79 14.81
C LEU A 429 -4.81 -2.40 14.03
N ASN A 430 -5.34 -3.54 14.48
CA ASN A 430 -6.51 -4.13 13.86
C ASN A 430 -7.78 -3.28 14.08
N ARG A 431 -7.93 -2.64 15.25
CA ARG A 431 -9.01 -1.69 15.51
C ARG A 431 -8.95 -0.51 14.53
N GLN A 432 -7.77 0.05 14.30
CA GLN A 432 -7.56 1.13 13.33
C GLN A 432 -7.87 0.69 11.89
N LEU A 433 -7.51 -0.54 11.53
CA LEU A 433 -7.84 -1.12 10.23
C LEU A 433 -9.36 -1.23 10.04
N GLU A 434 -10.09 -1.67 11.05
CA GLU A 434 -11.56 -1.73 11.01
C GLU A 434 -12.17 -0.32 10.94
N GLU A 435 -11.65 0.64 11.68
CA GLU A 435 -12.11 2.04 11.60
C GLU A 435 -11.89 2.63 10.21
N TRP A 436 -10.71 2.41 9.61
CA TRP A 436 -10.48 2.81 8.23
C TRP A 436 -11.51 2.15 7.30
N TYR A 437 -11.73 0.85 7.41
CA TYR A 437 -12.67 0.13 6.55
C TYR A 437 -14.09 0.69 6.67
N PHE A 438 -14.58 0.94 7.87
CA PHE A 438 -15.91 1.49 8.10
C PHE A 438 -16.02 3.00 7.81
N SER A 439 -14.90 3.72 7.69
CA SER A 439 -14.91 5.12 7.26
C SER A 439 -15.18 5.29 5.76
N ILE A 440 -14.95 4.24 4.97
CA ILE A 440 -15.23 4.25 3.53
C ILE A 440 -16.76 4.24 3.34
N PRO A 441 -17.33 5.14 2.52
CA PRO A 441 -18.75 5.16 2.22
C PRO A 441 -19.27 3.81 1.69
N ASP A 442 -20.49 3.41 2.03
CA ASP A 442 -21.04 2.09 1.71
C ASP A 442 -21.00 1.75 0.21
N TYR A 443 -21.20 2.74 -0.67
CA TYR A 443 -21.19 2.54 -2.12
C TYR A 443 -19.77 2.30 -2.69
N LEU A 444 -18.72 2.68 -1.97
CA LEU A 444 -17.31 2.49 -2.37
C LEU A 444 -16.63 1.39 -1.54
N ARG A 445 -17.18 1.06 -0.37
CA ARG A 445 -16.60 0.08 0.55
C ARG A 445 -16.66 -1.32 -0.06
N PRO A 446 -15.50 -1.98 -0.29
CA PRO A 446 -15.49 -3.32 -0.85
C PRO A 446 -16.06 -4.33 0.16
N VAL A 447 -16.89 -5.26 -0.29
CA VAL A 447 -17.34 -6.39 0.54
C VAL A 447 -16.13 -7.25 0.92
N LYS A 448 -16.03 -7.63 2.21
CA LYS A 448 -14.98 -8.56 2.69
C LYS A 448 -15.17 -9.96 2.09
N GLY A 449 -14.09 -10.75 2.08
CA GLY A 449 -14.07 -12.11 1.53
C GLY A 449 -13.66 -12.17 0.07
N THR A 450 -14.11 -13.21 -0.64
CA THR A 450 -13.66 -13.56 -2.00
C THR A 450 -14.70 -13.34 -3.08
N LEU A 451 -15.87 -12.78 -2.74
CA LEU A 451 -16.90 -12.48 -3.72
C LEU A 451 -16.38 -11.50 -4.80
N PRO A 452 -16.76 -11.69 -6.08
CA PRO A 452 -16.37 -10.79 -7.15
C PRO A 452 -16.71 -9.33 -6.84
N LEU A 453 -15.82 -8.41 -7.23
CA LEU A 453 -16.01 -6.98 -7.05
C LEU A 453 -16.25 -6.30 -8.41
N PRO A 454 -17.00 -5.18 -8.44
CA PRO A 454 -17.44 -4.55 -9.67
C PRO A 454 -16.31 -3.89 -10.46
N ASN A 455 -15.25 -3.42 -9.79
CA ASN A 455 -14.17 -2.67 -10.41
C ASN A 455 -12.83 -2.85 -9.67
N ASP A 456 -11.75 -2.38 -10.30
CA ASP A 456 -10.40 -2.51 -9.76
C ASP A 456 -10.16 -1.68 -8.51
N ARG A 457 -10.79 -0.50 -8.38
CA ARG A 457 -10.67 0.34 -7.17
C ARG A 457 -11.14 -0.41 -5.93
N ALA A 458 -12.29 -1.07 -6.02
CA ALA A 458 -12.78 -1.91 -4.94
C ALA A 458 -11.85 -3.09 -4.66
N ARG A 459 -11.25 -3.70 -5.71
CA ARG A 459 -10.25 -4.78 -5.56
C ARG A 459 -9.00 -4.28 -4.84
N VAL A 460 -8.46 -3.12 -5.23
CA VAL A 460 -7.28 -2.52 -4.59
C VAL A 460 -7.53 -2.25 -3.11
N LEU A 461 -8.65 -1.61 -2.74
CA LEU A 461 -8.97 -1.34 -1.33
C LEU A 461 -9.12 -2.64 -0.53
N ARG A 462 -9.74 -3.68 -1.10
CA ARG A 462 -9.86 -4.98 -0.44
C ARG A 462 -8.50 -5.67 -0.26
N LEU A 463 -7.64 -5.61 -1.27
CA LEU A 463 -6.28 -6.15 -1.20
C LEU A 463 -5.44 -5.41 -0.15
N ARG A 464 -5.52 -4.08 -0.09
CA ARG A 464 -4.85 -3.28 0.96
C ARG A 464 -5.35 -3.67 2.36
N TYR A 465 -6.65 -3.92 2.54
CA TYR A 465 -7.21 -4.40 3.81
C TYR A 465 -6.59 -5.73 4.24
N TYR A 466 -6.60 -6.74 3.35
CA TYR A 466 -6.06 -8.06 3.70
C TYR A 466 -4.53 -8.06 3.80
N ALA A 467 -3.82 -7.22 3.04
CA ALA A 467 -2.39 -6.99 3.21
C ALA A 467 -2.09 -6.45 4.61
N ALA A 468 -2.78 -5.40 5.06
CA ALA A 468 -2.62 -4.85 6.40
C ALA A 468 -2.94 -5.92 7.48
N ARG A 469 -4.04 -6.66 7.31
CA ARG A 469 -4.49 -7.66 8.27
C ARG A 469 -3.50 -8.80 8.43
N HIS A 470 -2.96 -9.37 7.34
CA HIS A 470 -1.96 -10.44 7.48
C HIS A 470 -0.63 -9.92 8.04
N ILE A 471 -0.20 -8.69 7.68
CA ILE A 471 1.03 -8.10 8.23
C ILE A 471 0.90 -7.86 9.75
N ILE A 472 -0.26 -7.40 10.24
CA ILE A 472 -0.52 -7.22 11.68
C ILE A 472 -0.39 -8.56 12.44
N HIS A 473 -0.87 -9.66 11.86
CA HIS A 473 -0.93 -10.96 12.53
C HIS A 473 0.27 -11.89 12.22
N ARG A 474 1.06 -11.57 11.22
CA ARG A 474 2.25 -12.31 10.78
C ARG A 474 3.27 -12.61 11.89
N PRO A 475 3.56 -11.70 12.86
CA PRO A 475 4.49 -11.99 13.94
C PRO A 475 4.12 -13.22 14.78
N PHE A 476 2.83 -13.48 15.00
CA PHE A 476 2.36 -14.65 15.78
C PHE A 476 2.66 -15.95 15.05
N LEU A 477 2.39 -16.00 13.74
CA LEU A 477 2.69 -17.16 12.91
C LEU A 477 4.19 -17.42 12.85
N LEU A 478 5.00 -16.39 12.58
CA LEU A 478 6.46 -16.52 12.53
C LEU A 478 7.06 -16.96 13.86
N GLN A 479 6.51 -16.50 14.99
CA GLN A 479 6.93 -16.91 16.32
C GLN A 479 6.59 -18.38 16.60
N MET A 480 5.41 -18.85 16.18
CA MET A 480 5.01 -20.25 16.29
C MET A 480 5.93 -21.17 15.49
N VAL A 481 6.22 -20.81 14.23
CA VAL A 481 7.14 -21.54 13.34
C VAL A 481 8.55 -21.61 13.93
N SER A 482 9.11 -20.47 14.39
CA SER A 482 10.47 -20.41 14.91
C SER A 482 10.68 -21.29 16.14
N ARG A 483 9.71 -21.32 17.05
CA ARG A 483 9.77 -22.13 18.29
C ARG A 483 9.71 -23.62 18.05
N GLN A 484 8.94 -24.04 17.06
CA GLN A 484 8.91 -25.46 16.70
C GLN A 484 10.28 -25.95 16.21
N LEU A 485 11.01 -25.11 15.45
CA LEU A 485 12.37 -25.43 15.00
C LEU A 485 13.35 -25.51 16.17
N GLU A 486 13.23 -24.63 17.17
CA GLU A 486 14.06 -24.68 18.40
C GLU A 486 13.79 -25.94 19.25
N GLY A 487 12.52 -26.37 19.34
CA GLY A 487 12.13 -27.59 20.07
C GLY A 487 12.60 -28.90 19.43
N GLN A 488 12.92 -28.90 18.14
CA GLN A 488 13.46 -30.05 17.40
C GLN A 488 15.00 -30.17 17.47
N SER A 489 15.68 -29.14 18.02
CA SER A 489 17.14 -29.15 18.13
C SER A 489 17.60 -30.11 19.26
N PRO A 490 18.51 -31.10 18.99
CA PRO A 490 18.91 -32.12 19.96
C PRO A 490 19.70 -31.61 21.17
N SER A 491 19.99 -30.31 21.24
CA SER A 491 20.73 -29.67 22.36
C SER A 491 19.85 -29.12 23.49
N SER A 492 18.51 -29.16 23.38
CA SER A 492 17.58 -28.65 24.39
C SER A 492 17.07 -29.72 25.34
N SER A 493 17.95 -30.27 26.21
CA SER A 493 17.57 -31.16 27.32
C SER A 493 17.19 -30.41 28.62
N SER A 494 16.71 -29.19 28.54
CA SER A 494 16.15 -28.46 29.66
C SER A 494 14.64 -28.76 29.75
N VAL A 495 14.23 -29.38 30.89
CA VAL A 495 12.84 -29.51 31.31
C VAL A 495 12.29 -28.08 31.50
N LEU A 496 11.85 -27.45 30.42
CA LEU A 496 11.21 -26.16 30.47
C LEU A 496 9.73 -26.35 30.81
N SER A 497 9.24 -25.50 31.72
CA SER A 497 7.81 -25.29 31.97
C SER A 497 7.05 -25.14 30.65
N PRO A 498 5.78 -25.62 30.55
CA PRO A 498 4.98 -25.48 29.31
C PRO A 498 5.05 -24.06 28.82
N ASP A 499 5.46 -23.89 27.55
CA ASP A 499 5.61 -22.57 26.92
C ASP A 499 4.22 -21.94 26.82
N PRO A 500 3.96 -20.77 27.46
CA PRO A 500 2.65 -20.12 27.45
C PRO A 500 2.18 -19.69 26.05
N TYR A 501 3.06 -19.79 25.05
CA TYR A 501 2.73 -19.43 23.66
C TYR A 501 2.21 -20.61 22.83
N SER A 502 2.76 -21.82 22.99
CA SER A 502 2.43 -22.97 22.13
C SER A 502 1.03 -23.52 22.38
N GLU A 503 0.45 -23.26 23.56
CA GLU A 503 -0.88 -23.74 23.96
C GLU A 503 -1.90 -22.61 24.16
N SER A 504 -1.53 -21.34 23.87
CA SER A 504 -2.45 -20.22 24.04
C SER A 504 -3.48 -20.19 22.90
N PRO A 505 -4.78 -20.41 23.17
CA PRO A 505 -5.84 -20.32 22.15
C PRO A 505 -5.87 -18.96 21.46
N VAL A 506 -5.45 -17.89 22.15
CA VAL A 506 -5.41 -16.52 21.61
C VAL A 506 -4.31 -16.39 20.54
N VAL A 507 -3.13 -17.02 20.76
CA VAL A 507 -2.06 -16.99 19.75
C VAL A 507 -2.48 -17.78 18.52
N LEU A 508 -3.10 -18.94 18.70
CA LEU A 508 -3.63 -19.75 17.59
C LEU A 508 -4.66 -18.96 16.77
N GLU A 509 -5.62 -18.29 17.41
CA GLU A 509 -6.59 -17.41 16.75
C GLU A 509 -5.90 -16.31 15.87
N LYS A 510 -4.77 -15.75 16.35
CA LYS A 510 -4.01 -14.77 15.58
C LYS A 510 -3.30 -15.41 14.38
N CYS A 511 -2.79 -16.62 14.53
CA CYS A 511 -2.22 -17.39 13.42
C CYS A 511 -3.30 -17.73 12.37
N GLU A 512 -4.46 -18.21 12.79
CA GLU A 512 -5.61 -18.48 11.91
C GLU A 512 -6.04 -17.21 11.17
N THR A 513 -6.08 -16.07 11.86
CA THR A 513 -6.39 -14.77 11.25
C THR A 513 -5.36 -14.38 10.16
N CYS A 514 -4.07 -14.68 10.40
CA CYS A 514 -3.01 -14.47 9.41
C CYS A 514 -3.21 -15.37 8.19
N ILE A 515 -3.42 -16.67 8.41
CA ILE A 515 -3.65 -17.68 7.37
C ILE A 515 -4.87 -17.32 6.51
N ASP A 516 -6.03 -17.07 7.15
CA ASP A 516 -7.25 -16.65 6.46
C ASP A 516 -7.04 -15.39 5.61
N SER A 517 -6.28 -14.43 6.15
CA SER A 517 -5.99 -13.18 5.42
C SER A 517 -5.07 -13.41 4.22
N CYS A 518 -4.08 -14.30 4.32
CA CYS A 518 -3.22 -14.69 3.20
C CYS A 518 -4.00 -15.42 2.11
N VAL A 519 -4.84 -16.39 2.49
CA VAL A 519 -5.70 -17.14 1.56
C VAL A 519 -6.65 -16.19 0.82
N THR A 520 -7.36 -15.35 1.59
CA THR A 520 -8.30 -14.37 1.01
C THR A 520 -7.59 -13.36 0.11
N TYR A 521 -6.37 -12.93 0.48
CA TYR A 521 -5.54 -12.07 -0.35
C TYR A 521 -5.27 -12.70 -1.71
N LEU A 522 -4.80 -13.96 -1.74
CA LEU A 522 -4.47 -14.68 -2.98
C LEU A 522 -5.66 -14.75 -3.93
N TYR A 523 -6.84 -15.18 -3.44
CA TYR A 523 -8.06 -15.25 -4.27
C TYR A 523 -8.49 -13.89 -4.84
N ASN A 524 -8.16 -12.79 -4.16
CA ASN A 524 -8.47 -11.45 -4.64
C ASN A 524 -7.40 -10.87 -5.57
N ALA A 525 -6.16 -11.32 -5.45
CA ALA A 525 -5.03 -10.80 -6.22
C ALA A 525 -4.96 -11.37 -7.64
N VAL A 526 -5.48 -12.58 -7.88
CA VAL A 526 -5.36 -13.27 -9.18
C VAL A 526 -5.88 -12.45 -10.37
N ASP A 527 -6.95 -11.69 -10.20
CA ASP A 527 -7.48 -10.81 -11.25
C ASP A 527 -6.59 -9.59 -11.50
N MET A 528 -5.88 -9.12 -10.46
CA MET A 528 -5.04 -7.92 -10.53
C MET A 528 -3.64 -8.21 -11.06
N ILE A 529 -3.14 -9.45 -10.88
CA ILE A 529 -1.86 -9.89 -11.45
C ILE A 529 -2.01 -10.48 -12.86
N ASP A 530 -3.24 -10.62 -13.37
CA ASP A 530 -3.52 -11.12 -14.73
C ASP A 530 -3.36 -10.05 -15.82
N LYS A 531 -3.35 -8.78 -15.44
CA LYS A 531 -3.31 -7.63 -16.35
C LYS A 531 -2.27 -6.59 -15.92
N ARG A 532 -1.88 -5.72 -16.86
CA ARG A 532 -1.02 -4.59 -16.56
C ARG A 532 -1.75 -3.57 -15.69
N SER A 533 -1.14 -3.21 -14.58
CA SER A 533 -1.64 -2.19 -13.66
C SER A 533 -0.47 -1.59 -12.89
N PRO A 534 -0.62 -0.41 -12.25
CA PRO A 534 0.44 0.15 -11.43
C PRO A 534 0.76 -0.69 -10.18
N TYR A 535 -0.06 -1.68 -9.88
CA TYR A 535 0.05 -2.57 -8.71
C TYR A 535 0.60 -3.96 -9.06
N LEU A 536 0.81 -4.28 -10.35
CA LEU A 536 1.20 -5.62 -10.81
C LEU A 536 2.37 -6.20 -10.01
N TRP A 537 3.47 -5.46 -9.93
CA TRP A 537 4.66 -5.91 -9.22
C TRP A 537 4.44 -6.02 -7.70
N THR A 538 3.77 -5.04 -7.09
CA THR A 538 3.45 -5.05 -5.65
C THR A 538 2.60 -6.25 -5.26
N PHE A 539 1.59 -6.56 -6.07
CA PHE A 539 0.68 -7.65 -5.75
C PHE A 539 1.31 -9.02 -6.05
N SER A 540 2.21 -9.13 -7.02
CA SER A 540 2.97 -10.37 -7.26
C SER A 540 3.89 -10.69 -6.07
N GLN A 541 4.66 -9.72 -5.58
CA GLN A 541 5.49 -9.86 -4.39
C GLN A 541 4.66 -10.28 -3.15
N SER A 542 3.49 -9.68 -2.98
CA SER A 542 2.60 -10.03 -1.88
C SER A 542 2.00 -11.43 -2.03
N CYS A 543 1.68 -11.88 -3.26
CA CYS A 543 1.24 -13.26 -3.52
C CYS A 543 2.32 -14.27 -3.13
N MET A 544 3.55 -14.05 -3.57
CA MET A 544 4.69 -14.89 -3.19
C MET A 544 4.87 -14.92 -1.66
N ALA A 545 4.84 -13.77 -1.01
CA ALA A 545 4.95 -13.67 0.46
C ALA A 545 3.83 -14.44 1.17
N CYS A 546 2.57 -14.34 0.70
CA CYS A 546 1.45 -15.10 1.26
C CYS A 546 1.64 -16.61 1.07
N LEU A 547 2.09 -17.07 -0.12
CA LEU A 547 2.33 -18.49 -0.37
C LEU A 547 3.46 -19.03 0.51
N ILE A 548 4.56 -18.29 0.71
CA ILE A 548 5.63 -18.67 1.65
C ILE A 548 5.09 -18.80 3.07
N MET A 549 4.28 -17.84 3.54
CA MET A 549 3.67 -17.86 4.87
C MET A 549 2.76 -19.08 5.05
N LEU A 550 1.93 -19.39 4.05
CA LEU A 550 1.03 -20.53 4.06
C LEU A 550 1.80 -21.86 4.03
N TRP A 551 2.87 -21.93 3.23
CA TRP A 551 3.75 -23.09 3.19
C TRP A 551 4.42 -23.35 4.54
N MET A 552 4.92 -22.32 5.21
CA MET A 552 5.47 -22.46 6.58
C MET A 552 4.41 -22.95 7.57
N ALA A 553 3.18 -22.43 7.48
CA ALA A 553 2.07 -22.87 8.34
C ALA A 553 1.69 -24.33 8.06
N ASP A 554 1.63 -24.75 6.80
CA ASP A 554 1.32 -26.12 6.38
C ASP A 554 2.35 -27.14 6.91
N ASN A 555 3.62 -26.74 6.95
CA ASN A 555 4.72 -27.56 7.48
C ASN A 555 4.91 -27.42 9.01
N THR A 556 3.99 -26.73 9.70
CA THR A 556 3.99 -26.57 11.16
C THR A 556 2.85 -27.39 11.76
N PRO A 557 3.09 -28.51 12.49
CA PRO A 557 2.04 -29.42 12.98
C PRO A 557 0.90 -28.73 13.74
N ALA A 558 1.20 -27.67 14.51
CA ALA A 558 0.19 -26.91 15.25
C ALA A 558 -0.73 -26.08 14.33
N LEU A 559 -0.32 -25.77 13.10
CA LEU A 559 -1.02 -24.88 12.16
C LEU A 559 -1.51 -25.60 10.89
N HIS A 560 -1.00 -26.80 10.63
CA HIS A 560 -1.33 -27.56 9.42
C HIS A 560 -2.83 -27.67 9.16
N HIS A 561 -3.61 -27.95 10.19
CA HIS A 561 -5.07 -28.10 10.10
C HIS A 561 -5.81 -26.78 9.75
N CYS A 562 -5.15 -25.64 9.88
CA CYS A 562 -5.72 -24.33 9.55
C CYS A 562 -5.49 -23.94 8.08
N VAL A 563 -4.57 -24.63 7.38
CA VAL A 563 -4.22 -24.32 5.99
C VAL A 563 -5.15 -25.10 5.05
N PRO A 564 -5.93 -24.43 4.19
CA PRO A 564 -6.77 -25.11 3.23
C PRO A 564 -5.92 -25.71 2.10
N HIS A 565 -6.57 -26.53 1.25
CA HIS A 565 -5.90 -27.08 0.08
C HIS A 565 -5.42 -26.00 -0.89
N MET A 566 -4.09 -25.82 -1.00
CA MET A 566 -3.48 -24.67 -1.68
C MET A 566 -3.09 -24.91 -3.13
N GLN A 567 -3.06 -26.13 -3.63
CA GLN A 567 -2.57 -26.47 -4.97
C GLN A 567 -3.32 -25.73 -6.08
N SER A 568 -4.64 -25.58 -5.96
CA SER A 568 -5.47 -24.90 -6.97
C SER A 568 -5.11 -23.43 -7.08
N ILE A 569 -5.06 -22.70 -5.96
CA ILE A 569 -4.74 -21.26 -5.98
C ILE A 569 -3.29 -21.00 -6.36
N GLN A 570 -2.35 -21.85 -5.89
CA GLN A 570 -0.94 -21.79 -6.30
C GLN A 570 -0.79 -21.93 -7.83
N SER A 571 -1.45 -22.92 -8.43
CA SER A 571 -1.44 -23.14 -9.89
C SER A 571 -2.00 -21.94 -10.66
N ILE A 572 -3.07 -21.31 -10.14
CA ILE A 572 -3.64 -20.09 -10.76
C ILE A 572 -2.64 -18.93 -10.67
N VAL A 573 -2.03 -18.70 -9.52
CA VAL A 573 -1.03 -17.64 -9.33
C VAL A 573 0.15 -17.86 -10.28
N LEU A 574 0.69 -19.08 -10.37
CA LEU A 574 1.77 -19.43 -11.29
C LEU A 574 1.39 -19.19 -12.75
N ALA A 575 0.18 -19.58 -13.17
CA ALA A 575 -0.28 -19.34 -14.52
C ALA A 575 -0.40 -17.84 -14.85
N ARG A 576 -0.81 -17.00 -13.89
CA ARG A 576 -0.92 -15.55 -14.10
C ARG A 576 0.46 -14.87 -14.12
N LEU A 577 1.34 -15.21 -13.18
CA LEU A 577 2.70 -14.66 -13.14
C LEU A 577 3.56 -15.12 -14.32
N GLY A 578 3.36 -16.36 -14.80
CA GLY A 578 4.05 -16.89 -15.96
C GLY A 578 3.91 -16.04 -17.23
N LYS A 579 2.81 -15.27 -17.36
CA LYS A 579 2.63 -14.32 -18.47
C LYS A 579 3.70 -13.20 -18.47
N TRP A 580 4.21 -12.83 -17.30
CA TRP A 580 5.14 -11.73 -17.10
C TRP A 580 6.57 -12.21 -16.87
N ALA A 581 6.77 -13.53 -16.76
CA ALA A 581 8.04 -14.15 -16.39
C ALA A 581 9.03 -14.20 -17.58
N ILE A 582 9.48 -13.02 -18.04
CA ILE A 582 10.57 -12.94 -18.99
C ILE A 582 11.89 -13.36 -18.29
N LYS A 583 12.82 -13.89 -19.08
CA LYS A 583 14.09 -14.36 -18.57
C LYS A 583 14.80 -13.29 -17.72
N ASP A 584 15.34 -13.71 -16.60
CA ASP A 584 16.09 -12.87 -15.66
C ASP A 584 15.26 -11.72 -15.03
N SER A 585 13.91 -11.79 -15.06
CA SER A 585 13.03 -10.83 -14.42
C SER A 585 12.65 -11.25 -13.00
N THR A 586 12.15 -10.29 -12.20
CA THR A 586 11.59 -10.56 -10.88
C THR A 586 10.44 -11.56 -10.95
N PHE A 587 9.56 -11.47 -11.97
CA PHE A 587 8.45 -12.40 -12.13
C PHE A 587 8.92 -13.83 -12.40
N ALA A 588 10.01 -14.01 -13.17
CA ALA A 588 10.61 -15.33 -13.38
C ALA A 588 11.19 -15.89 -12.07
N ALA A 589 11.81 -15.05 -11.25
CA ALA A 589 12.32 -15.43 -9.93
C ALA A 589 11.19 -15.80 -8.97
N GLU A 590 10.09 -15.05 -8.95
CA GLU A 590 8.89 -15.36 -8.17
C GLU A 590 8.26 -16.69 -8.56
N VAL A 591 8.09 -16.93 -9.86
CA VAL A 591 7.57 -18.20 -10.39
C VAL A 591 8.46 -19.35 -9.92
N HIS A 592 9.78 -19.23 -10.08
CA HIS A 592 10.73 -20.27 -9.64
C HIS A 592 10.62 -20.53 -8.13
N ILE A 593 10.54 -19.49 -7.29
CA ILE A 593 10.37 -19.63 -5.84
C ILE A 593 9.05 -20.34 -5.50
N ILE A 594 7.95 -19.93 -6.12
CA ILE A 594 6.61 -20.48 -5.85
C ILE A 594 6.51 -21.94 -6.29
N GLU A 595 7.15 -22.33 -7.39
CA GLU A 595 7.19 -23.72 -7.88
C GLU A 595 7.88 -24.68 -6.88
N GLN A 596 8.80 -24.18 -6.08
CA GLN A 596 9.48 -25.01 -5.06
C GLN A 596 8.63 -25.23 -3.80
N LEU A 597 7.57 -24.46 -3.59
CA LEU A 597 6.69 -24.61 -2.43
C LEU A 597 5.73 -25.78 -2.66
N THR A 598 5.97 -26.91 -1.99
CA THR A 598 5.10 -28.09 -2.04
C THR A 598 4.18 -28.10 -0.83
N PHE A 599 2.88 -28.07 -1.08
CA PHE A 599 1.86 -28.19 -0.03
C PHE A 599 1.45 -29.65 0.16
N SER A 600 1.18 -30.01 1.41
CA SER A 600 0.72 -31.36 1.75
C SER A 600 -0.65 -31.61 1.12
N ASP A 601 -0.83 -32.80 0.53
CA ASP A 601 -2.16 -33.26 0.17
C ASP A 601 -2.91 -33.57 1.46
N SER A 602 -3.83 -32.71 1.86
CA SER A 602 -4.76 -33.05 2.93
C SER A 602 -5.60 -34.22 2.44
N MET A 603 -5.20 -35.43 2.78
CA MET A 603 -6.06 -36.61 2.62
C MET A 603 -7.33 -36.31 3.41
N GLU A 604 -8.47 -36.28 2.71
CA GLU A 604 -9.79 -36.27 3.30
C GLU A 604 -9.84 -37.35 4.40
N ALA A 605 -10.06 -36.90 5.63
CA ALA A 605 -10.41 -37.77 6.75
C ALA A 605 -11.92 -37.78 6.96
#